data_d8e7ef05524d55ee3d174fb19d1cb727
#
_entry.id   d8e7ef05524d55ee3d174fb19d1cb727
#
_cell.length_a   1.000
_cell.length_b   1.000
_cell.length_c   1.000
_cell.angle_alpha   90.00
_cell.angle_beta   90.00
_cell.angle_gamma   90.00
#
_symmetry.space_group_name_H-M   'P 1'
#
loop_
_entity.id
_entity.type
_entity.pdbx_description
1 polymer ?
#
loop_
_entity_poly.entity_id
_entity_poly.type
_entity_poly.pdbx_seq_one_letter_code
_entity_poly.pdbx_strand_id
1 'polypeptide(L)'
;MRIGFIGAGRVGYTLSKFLNLKFHNVIGIYSKDINDAIDCARFSISEYYKNLIDLINNCDTLFLTVNDDAIDTVVDELISLNVCDKALIHTSGSITSDVFKELKHSNRCVSLHPIYAFNDKYNAYKEFDSAYLTLEGDRTIYPQIKALFLDKVIEIDKESKIKYHAGCVMVSNLMCALMKGASDLFKSIGINDIEIFKPLILNNINNILEYGPDKALTGPIKRNDIGTIKKHLENLDDDLKRIYIPLSLKLVEMCSDNNDYSNMLKLLEGDMNND
;
A
#
# COMPACT_ATOMS: atom_id res chain seq x y z
N MET A 1 -0.23 4.73 26.18
CA MET A 1 -0.05 5.74 25.12
C MET A 1 -1.35 6.54 25.02
N ARG A 2 -1.27 7.86 25.06
CA ARG A 2 -2.37 8.77 24.74
C ARG A 2 -2.18 9.21 23.28
N ILE A 3 -3.02 8.71 22.39
CA ILE A 3 -2.81 8.75 20.95
C ILE A 3 -3.61 9.88 20.31
N GLY A 4 -2.93 10.77 19.59
CA GLY A 4 -3.53 11.78 18.75
C GLY A 4 -3.26 11.54 17.27
N PHE A 5 -4.18 11.97 16.42
CA PHE A 5 -4.05 11.86 14.97
C PHE A 5 -4.00 13.23 14.31
N ILE A 6 -3.02 13.43 13.45
CA ILE A 6 -2.88 14.60 12.58
C ILE A 6 -3.22 14.16 11.16
N GLY A 7 -4.39 14.58 10.68
CA GLY A 7 -4.96 14.19 9.40
C GLY A 7 -6.15 13.24 9.53
N ALA A 8 -7.24 13.62 8.90
CA ALA A 8 -8.51 12.87 8.86
C ALA A 8 -8.74 12.25 7.47
N GLY A 9 -7.68 11.66 6.88
CA GLY A 9 -7.77 10.86 5.66
C GLY A 9 -8.25 9.42 5.95
N ARG A 10 -8.34 8.59 4.90
CA ARG A 10 -8.79 7.18 5.04
C ARG A 10 -8.00 6.38 6.07
N VAL A 11 -6.68 6.59 6.13
CA VAL A 11 -5.79 5.96 7.12
C VAL A 11 -6.12 6.43 8.53
N GLY A 12 -6.30 7.75 8.72
CA GLY A 12 -6.66 8.35 10.01
C GLY A 12 -7.98 7.81 10.54
N TYR A 13 -9.03 7.75 9.69
CA TYR A 13 -10.32 7.15 10.05
C TYR A 13 -10.18 5.68 10.48
N THR A 14 -9.47 4.89 9.69
CA THR A 14 -9.31 3.46 9.95
C THR A 14 -8.54 3.21 11.23
N LEU A 15 -7.36 3.81 11.39
CA LEU A 15 -6.49 3.57 12.53
C LEU A 15 -7.07 4.12 13.84
N SER A 16 -7.65 5.32 13.83
CA SER A 16 -8.26 5.89 15.03
C SER A 16 -9.45 5.05 15.52
N LYS A 17 -10.31 4.61 14.59
CA LYS A 17 -11.44 3.72 14.92
C LYS A 17 -10.98 2.36 15.40
N PHE A 18 -10.03 1.75 14.69
CA PHE A 18 -9.48 0.44 15.02
C PHE A 18 -8.85 0.44 16.42
N LEU A 19 -7.96 1.41 16.70
CA LEU A 19 -7.28 1.48 17.98
C LEU A 19 -8.26 1.76 19.14
N ASN A 20 -9.27 2.60 18.93
CA ASN A 20 -10.28 2.83 19.95
C ASN A 20 -11.08 1.56 20.25
N LEU A 21 -11.49 0.80 19.23
CA LEU A 21 -12.19 -0.50 19.41
C LEU A 21 -11.33 -1.56 20.11
N LYS A 22 -10.00 -1.45 20.02
CA LYS A 22 -9.06 -2.30 20.77
C LYS A 22 -8.75 -1.75 22.17
N PHE A 23 -9.54 -0.79 22.65
CA PHE A 23 -9.42 -0.15 23.97
C PHE A 23 -8.11 0.61 24.18
N HIS A 24 -7.49 1.08 23.10
CA HIS A 24 -6.39 2.02 23.20
C HIS A 24 -6.91 3.44 23.37
N ASN A 25 -6.16 4.26 24.09
CA ASN A 25 -6.59 5.61 24.45
C ASN A 25 -6.38 6.60 23.29
N VAL A 26 -7.32 6.65 22.36
CA VAL A 26 -7.34 7.65 21.28
C VAL A 26 -7.92 8.95 21.84
N ILE A 27 -7.05 9.94 22.06
CA ILE A 27 -7.40 11.24 22.63
C ILE A 27 -8.20 12.08 21.63
N GLY A 28 -7.73 12.17 20.38
CA GLY A 28 -8.47 12.95 19.39
C GLY A 28 -7.78 13.14 18.07
N ILE A 29 -8.45 13.91 17.23
CA ILE A 29 -8.14 14.16 15.84
C ILE A 29 -7.92 15.65 15.60
N TYR A 30 -6.87 16.02 14.91
CA TYR A 30 -6.66 17.31 14.29
C TYR A 30 -6.59 17.16 12.76
N SER A 31 -7.24 18.03 12.04
CA SER A 31 -7.12 18.13 10.58
C SER A 31 -7.17 19.60 10.16
N LYS A 32 -6.50 19.92 9.04
CA LYS A 32 -6.55 21.26 8.45
C LYS A 32 -7.98 21.69 8.12
N ASP A 33 -8.81 20.76 7.63
CA ASP A 33 -10.26 20.95 7.57
C ASP A 33 -10.89 20.48 8.89
N ILE A 34 -11.49 21.42 9.59
CA ILE A 34 -12.15 21.17 10.89
C ILE A 34 -13.34 20.22 10.76
N ASN A 35 -14.06 20.24 9.63
CA ASN A 35 -15.21 19.35 9.41
C ASN A 35 -14.76 17.90 9.28
N ASP A 36 -13.64 17.66 8.61
CA ASP A 36 -13.03 16.33 8.53
C ASP A 36 -12.58 15.85 9.92
N ALA A 37 -12.00 16.74 10.73
CA ALA A 37 -11.62 16.41 12.11
C ALA A 37 -12.84 16.03 12.96
N ILE A 38 -13.94 16.80 12.88
CA ILE A 38 -15.19 16.54 13.61
C ILE A 38 -15.82 15.21 13.17
N ASP A 39 -15.88 14.94 11.86
CA ASP A 39 -16.46 13.71 11.33
C ASP A 39 -15.64 12.48 11.76
N CYS A 40 -14.31 12.55 11.61
CA CYS A 40 -13.40 11.48 12.01
C CYS A 40 -13.46 11.22 13.53
N ALA A 41 -13.47 12.27 14.35
CA ALA A 41 -13.56 12.17 15.81
C ALA A 41 -14.88 11.52 16.25
N ARG A 42 -16.01 11.95 15.66
CA ARG A 42 -17.31 11.33 15.91
C ARG A 42 -17.30 9.85 15.52
N PHE A 43 -16.76 9.52 14.37
CA PHE A 43 -16.66 8.14 13.89
C PHE A 43 -15.78 7.28 14.78
N SER A 44 -14.62 7.77 15.19
CA SER A 44 -13.67 7.04 16.06
C SER A 44 -14.05 7.04 17.53
N ILE A 45 -15.05 7.83 17.94
CA ILE A 45 -15.46 8.03 19.36
C ILE A 45 -14.28 8.64 20.14
N SER A 46 -13.79 9.79 19.65
CA SER A 46 -12.71 10.57 20.26
C SER A 46 -13.03 12.06 20.23
N GLU A 47 -12.14 12.90 20.75
CA GLU A 47 -12.29 14.35 20.68
C GLU A 47 -11.78 14.90 19.33
N TYR A 48 -12.20 16.10 18.95
CA TYR A 48 -11.57 16.85 17.86
C TYR A 48 -10.86 18.10 18.41
N TYR A 49 -9.81 18.50 17.75
CA TYR A 49 -9.02 19.66 18.15
C TYR A 49 -9.00 20.72 17.05
N LYS A 50 -9.27 21.99 17.42
CA LYS A 50 -9.21 23.11 16.49
C LYS A 50 -7.78 23.55 16.21
N ASN A 51 -6.91 23.43 17.21
CA ASN A 51 -5.52 23.84 17.13
C ASN A 51 -4.62 22.61 17.34
N LEU A 52 -3.57 22.51 16.54
CA LEU A 52 -2.62 21.39 16.64
C LEU A 52 -1.93 21.35 18.01
N ILE A 53 -1.57 22.53 18.57
CA ILE A 53 -0.91 22.60 19.87
C ILE A 53 -1.74 22.00 21.00
N ASP A 54 -3.06 22.16 20.96
CA ASP A 54 -3.98 21.60 21.96
C ASP A 54 -3.96 20.06 21.91
N LEU A 55 -3.94 19.47 20.71
CA LEU A 55 -3.79 18.02 20.54
C LEU A 55 -2.43 17.56 21.08
N ILE A 56 -1.32 18.23 20.71
CA ILE A 56 0.04 17.90 21.12
C ILE A 56 0.16 17.87 22.65
N ASN A 57 -0.42 18.86 23.34
CA ASN A 57 -0.36 18.96 24.79
C ASN A 57 -1.13 17.82 25.51
N ASN A 58 -2.13 17.26 24.87
CA ASN A 58 -2.95 16.19 25.41
C ASN A 58 -2.47 14.77 25.07
N CYS A 59 -1.50 14.62 24.17
CA CYS A 59 -1.01 13.32 23.69
C CYS A 59 0.45 13.07 24.13
N ASP A 60 0.84 11.81 24.17
CA ASP A 60 2.25 11.36 24.19
C ASP A 60 2.68 10.69 22.89
N THR A 61 1.72 10.42 22.01
CA THR A 61 1.93 9.74 20.73
C THR A 61 1.11 10.43 19.64
N LEU A 62 1.75 10.78 18.53
CA LEU A 62 1.14 11.45 17.40
C LEU A 62 1.30 10.62 16.12
N PHE A 63 0.17 10.26 15.51
CA PHE A 63 0.13 9.65 14.20
C PHE A 63 -0.10 10.73 13.14
N LEU A 64 0.83 10.85 12.19
CA LEU A 64 0.69 11.68 11.01
C LEU A 64 0.06 10.83 9.91
N THR A 65 -1.22 11.03 9.66
CA THR A 65 -2.03 10.30 8.67
C THR A 65 -2.51 11.21 7.54
N VAL A 66 -1.68 12.20 7.23
CA VAL A 66 -1.83 13.10 6.07
C VAL A 66 -1.27 12.45 4.80
N ASN A 67 -1.55 13.03 3.64
CA ASN A 67 -0.91 12.61 2.38
C ASN A 67 0.60 12.85 2.44
N ASP A 68 1.37 12.07 1.67
CA ASP A 68 2.83 12.12 1.65
C ASP A 68 3.35 13.54 1.39
N ASP A 69 2.77 14.27 0.43
CA ASP A 69 3.14 15.67 0.10
C ASP A 69 2.92 16.67 1.24
N ALA A 70 2.13 16.32 2.24
CA ALA A 70 1.85 17.18 3.39
C ALA A 70 2.69 16.84 4.63
N ILE A 71 3.44 15.73 4.63
CA ILE A 71 4.20 15.28 5.79
C ILE A 71 5.27 16.31 6.18
N ASP A 72 6.06 16.80 5.22
CA ASP A 72 7.09 17.81 5.49
C ASP A 72 6.49 19.07 6.12
N THR A 73 5.37 19.57 5.60
CA THR A 73 4.68 20.74 6.16
C THR A 73 4.25 20.52 7.62
N VAL A 74 3.72 19.33 7.95
CA VAL A 74 3.35 19.00 9.33
C VAL A 74 4.58 18.89 10.22
N VAL A 75 5.67 18.32 9.72
CA VAL A 75 6.94 18.22 10.47
C VAL A 75 7.50 19.60 10.77
N ASP A 76 7.50 20.53 9.80
CA ASP A 76 7.94 21.92 10.00
C ASP A 76 7.08 22.63 11.06
N GLU A 77 5.76 22.37 11.08
CA GLU A 77 4.88 22.90 12.11
C GLU A 77 5.23 22.32 13.51
N LEU A 78 5.51 21.01 13.60
CA LEU A 78 5.96 20.38 14.85
C LEU A 78 7.30 20.93 15.35
N ILE A 79 8.22 21.24 14.44
CA ILE A 79 9.51 21.89 14.75
C ILE A 79 9.25 23.30 15.31
N SER A 80 8.44 24.09 14.65
CA SER A 80 8.11 25.46 15.07
C SER A 80 7.44 25.53 16.44
N LEU A 81 6.67 24.49 16.78
CA LEU A 81 6.01 24.32 18.08
C LEU A 81 6.94 23.71 19.15
N ASN A 82 8.22 23.45 18.83
CA ASN A 82 9.21 22.85 19.73
C ASN A 82 8.73 21.54 20.38
N VAL A 83 8.15 20.65 19.59
CA VAL A 83 7.60 19.38 20.08
C VAL A 83 8.70 18.48 20.64
N CYS A 84 8.53 18.02 21.88
CA CYS A 84 9.47 17.14 22.58
C CYS A 84 8.73 16.07 23.40
N ASP A 85 9.47 15.03 23.80
CA ASP A 85 9.01 13.91 24.64
C ASP A 85 7.81 13.15 24.07
N LYS A 86 7.69 13.08 22.73
CA LYS A 86 6.62 12.38 22.02
C LYS A 86 7.13 11.18 21.25
N ALA A 87 6.21 10.28 20.95
CA ALA A 87 6.34 9.32 19.87
C ALA A 87 5.71 9.92 18.60
N LEU A 88 6.52 10.13 17.56
CA LEU A 88 6.09 10.66 16.27
C LEU A 88 6.07 9.55 15.24
N ILE A 89 4.92 9.31 14.63
CA ILE A 89 4.68 8.17 13.76
C ILE A 89 4.03 8.68 12.47
N HIS A 90 4.68 8.57 11.33
CA HIS A 90 3.99 8.77 10.06
C HIS A 90 3.63 7.45 9.37
N THR A 91 2.64 7.47 8.47
CA THR A 91 2.10 6.26 7.86
C THR A 91 2.44 6.11 6.37
N SER A 92 3.35 6.91 5.83
CA SER A 92 3.81 6.78 4.45
C SER A 92 4.54 5.46 4.20
N GLY A 93 4.28 4.85 3.04
CA GLY A 93 4.99 3.67 2.58
C GLY A 93 6.37 3.97 1.97
N SER A 94 6.57 5.18 1.44
CA SER A 94 7.77 5.57 0.71
C SER A 94 8.73 6.44 1.52
N ILE A 95 8.22 7.31 2.39
CA ILE A 95 9.01 8.23 3.21
C ILE A 95 9.61 7.48 4.40
N THR A 96 10.89 7.70 4.69
CA THR A 96 11.56 7.11 5.86
C THR A 96 11.36 7.98 7.11
N SER A 97 11.65 7.42 8.30
CA SER A 97 11.63 8.18 9.56
C SER A 97 12.61 9.36 9.59
N ASP A 98 13.49 9.50 8.58
CA ASP A 98 14.41 10.65 8.48
C ASP A 98 13.70 11.98 8.20
N VAL A 99 12.45 11.96 7.78
CA VAL A 99 11.65 13.19 7.73
C VAL A 99 11.63 13.92 9.07
N PHE A 100 11.73 13.19 10.17
CA PHE A 100 11.82 13.73 11.54
C PHE A 100 13.23 14.06 12.01
N LYS A 101 14.23 14.15 11.11
CA LYS A 101 15.67 14.30 11.49
C LYS A 101 15.94 15.39 12.54
N GLU A 102 15.24 16.52 12.47
CA GLU A 102 15.40 17.64 13.40
C GLU A 102 14.70 17.43 14.75
N LEU A 103 13.73 16.52 14.81
CA LEU A 103 12.95 16.18 16.01
C LEU A 103 13.48 14.95 16.76
N LYS A 104 14.35 14.13 16.14
CA LYS A 104 14.84 12.84 16.68
C LYS A 104 15.62 12.97 18.00
N HIS A 105 16.23 14.11 18.29
CA HIS A 105 17.00 14.30 19.51
C HIS A 105 16.14 14.42 20.78
N SER A 106 14.87 14.78 20.63
CA SER A 106 13.93 14.96 21.73
C SER A 106 12.65 14.11 21.63
N ASN A 107 12.52 13.31 20.56
CA ASN A 107 11.35 12.49 20.27
C ASN A 107 11.75 11.12 19.76
N ARG A 108 10.86 10.14 19.91
CA ARG A 108 11.00 8.80 19.33
C ARG A 108 10.25 8.76 18.00
N CYS A 109 10.98 8.62 16.92
CA CYS A 109 10.47 8.83 15.57
C CYS A 109 10.48 7.55 14.75
N VAL A 110 9.35 7.17 14.19
CA VAL A 110 9.20 5.97 13.35
C VAL A 110 8.31 6.21 12.15
N SER A 111 8.51 5.41 11.14
CA SER A 111 7.57 5.18 10.05
C SER A 111 6.85 3.86 10.29
N LEU A 112 5.52 3.89 10.25
CA LEU A 112 4.64 2.71 10.43
C LEU A 112 3.66 2.64 9.27
N HIS A 113 3.96 1.87 8.23
CA HIS A 113 3.12 1.79 7.03
C HIS A 113 2.20 0.57 7.07
N PRO A 114 0.87 0.76 7.06
CA PRO A 114 -0.09 -0.34 6.94
C PRO A 114 -0.07 -0.97 5.54
N ILE A 115 0.13 -2.28 5.46
CA ILE A 115 0.01 -3.05 4.21
C ILE A 115 -1.48 -3.35 3.98
N TYR A 116 -2.21 -2.33 3.55
CA TYR A 116 -3.66 -2.42 3.39
C TYR A 116 -4.19 -1.40 2.38
N ALA A 117 -5.21 -1.80 1.61
CA ALA A 117 -5.87 -0.92 0.64
C ALA A 117 -7.06 -0.19 1.27
N PHE A 118 -6.90 1.08 1.58
CA PHE A 118 -7.93 1.90 2.22
C PHE A 118 -8.92 2.48 1.20
N ASN A 119 -9.88 1.68 0.74
CA ASN A 119 -10.86 2.11 -0.26
C ASN A 119 -12.04 2.88 0.34
N ASP A 120 -12.52 2.46 1.53
CA ASP A 120 -13.69 3.02 2.21
C ASP A 120 -13.31 3.48 3.63
N LYS A 121 -13.40 4.80 3.87
CA LYS A 121 -13.02 5.39 5.16
C LYS A 121 -13.88 4.90 6.34
N TYR A 122 -15.12 4.47 6.09
CA TYR A 122 -16.04 4.06 7.14
C TYR A 122 -16.09 2.55 7.39
N ASN A 123 -15.55 1.73 6.49
CA ASN A 123 -15.63 0.28 6.62
C ASN A 123 -14.27 -0.43 6.72
N ALA A 124 -13.18 0.19 6.25
CA ALA A 124 -11.85 -0.41 6.21
C ALA A 124 -11.37 -0.96 7.57
N TYR A 125 -11.76 -0.33 8.68
CA TYR A 125 -11.39 -0.79 10.03
C TYR A 125 -11.92 -2.18 10.39
N LYS A 126 -13.00 -2.65 9.76
CA LYS A 126 -13.64 -3.94 10.08
C LYS A 126 -12.76 -5.14 9.75
N GLU A 127 -11.96 -5.02 8.70
CA GLU A 127 -11.06 -6.07 8.22
C GLU A 127 -9.59 -5.79 8.54
N PHE A 128 -9.31 -4.64 9.17
CA PHE A 128 -7.96 -4.18 9.46
C PHE A 128 -7.20 -5.11 10.43
N ASP A 129 -7.90 -5.92 11.21
CA ASP A 129 -7.28 -6.98 12.02
C ASP A 129 -6.43 -7.97 11.20
N SER A 130 -6.71 -8.11 9.90
CA SER A 130 -5.94 -8.98 9.00
C SER A 130 -4.65 -8.33 8.50
N ALA A 131 -4.55 -6.99 8.56
CA ALA A 131 -3.46 -6.23 7.99
C ALA A 131 -2.15 -6.40 8.76
N TYR A 132 -1.04 -6.47 8.04
CA TYR A 132 0.29 -6.28 8.57
C TYR A 132 0.73 -4.83 8.40
N LEU A 133 1.72 -4.42 9.19
CA LEU A 133 2.34 -3.10 9.08
C LEU A 133 3.85 -3.27 8.99
N THR A 134 4.53 -2.37 8.30
CA THR A 134 5.98 -2.29 8.35
C THR A 134 6.42 -1.15 9.25
N LEU A 135 7.51 -1.36 9.97
CA LEU A 135 8.05 -0.46 10.98
C LEU A 135 9.53 -0.20 10.70
N GLU A 136 9.90 1.07 10.68
CA GLU A 136 11.28 1.55 10.50
C GLU A 136 11.49 2.77 11.40
N GLY A 137 12.70 2.95 11.96
CA GLY A 137 13.09 4.12 12.75
C GLY A 137 13.63 3.77 14.14
N ASP A 138 13.21 4.53 15.17
CA ASP A 138 13.69 4.37 16.54
C ASP A 138 13.19 3.06 17.18
N ARG A 139 14.13 2.10 17.37
CA ARG A 139 13.82 0.78 17.91
C ARG A 139 13.37 0.79 19.36
N THR A 140 13.61 1.86 20.11
CA THR A 140 13.23 1.94 21.54
C THR A 140 11.73 1.92 21.76
N ILE A 141 10.94 2.33 20.75
CA ILE A 141 9.46 2.33 20.81
C ILE A 141 8.82 1.10 20.15
N TYR A 142 9.59 0.22 19.50
CA TYR A 142 9.04 -0.93 18.77
C TYR A 142 8.14 -1.84 19.63
N PRO A 143 8.50 -2.18 20.87
CA PRO A 143 7.63 -3.02 21.70
C PRO A 143 6.23 -2.43 21.91
N GLN A 144 6.16 -1.10 22.13
CA GLN A 144 4.89 -0.41 22.32
C GLN A 144 4.07 -0.39 21.02
N ILE A 145 4.71 -0.14 19.86
CA ILE A 145 4.03 -0.16 18.55
C ILE A 145 3.52 -1.57 18.22
N LYS A 146 4.33 -2.61 18.44
CA LYS A 146 3.91 -4.00 18.22
C LYS A 146 2.69 -4.37 19.06
N ALA A 147 2.67 -3.96 20.33
CA ALA A 147 1.54 -4.18 21.21
C ALA A 147 0.24 -3.52 20.74
N LEU A 148 0.31 -2.34 20.06
CA LEU A 148 -0.87 -1.68 19.47
C LEU A 148 -1.52 -2.52 18.35
N PHE A 149 -0.73 -3.31 17.62
CA PHE A 149 -1.14 -4.02 16.41
C PHE A 149 -1.00 -5.55 16.52
N LEU A 150 -1.09 -6.08 17.76
CA LEU A 150 -1.11 -7.53 18.03
C LEU A 150 0.06 -8.29 17.38
N ASP A 151 1.26 -7.72 17.42
CA ASP A 151 2.48 -8.24 16.81
C ASP A 151 2.45 -8.44 15.27
N LYS A 152 1.43 -7.91 14.59
CA LYS A 152 1.37 -7.91 13.10
C LYS A 152 2.24 -6.81 12.49
N VAL A 153 3.46 -6.69 12.97
CA VAL A 153 4.41 -5.65 12.56
C VAL A 153 5.71 -6.30 12.09
N ILE A 154 6.11 -5.97 10.87
CA ILE A 154 7.35 -6.42 10.23
C ILE A 154 8.37 -5.28 10.29
N GLU A 155 9.53 -5.54 10.87
CA GLU A 155 10.63 -4.58 10.87
C GLU A 155 11.33 -4.59 9.51
N ILE A 156 11.57 -3.41 8.96
CA ILE A 156 12.34 -3.23 7.72
C ILE A 156 13.45 -2.23 7.94
N ASP A 157 14.53 -2.37 7.18
CA ASP A 157 15.59 -1.38 7.16
C ASP A 157 15.18 -0.18 6.30
N LYS A 158 15.70 0.98 6.66
CA LYS A 158 15.46 2.25 5.99
C LYS A 158 15.76 2.17 4.49
N GLU A 159 16.89 1.57 4.13
CA GLU A 159 17.37 1.40 2.75
C GLU A 159 16.44 0.50 1.92
N SER A 160 15.72 -0.38 2.55
CA SER A 160 14.77 -1.31 1.92
C SER A 160 13.39 -0.71 1.67
N LYS A 161 13.07 0.43 2.30
CA LYS A 161 11.72 0.99 2.33
C LYS A 161 11.15 1.29 0.94
N ILE A 162 11.93 1.89 0.05
CA ILE A 162 11.48 2.22 -1.30
C ILE A 162 11.22 0.95 -2.13
N LYS A 163 12.11 -0.06 -2.05
CA LYS A 163 11.91 -1.35 -2.74
C LYS A 163 10.68 -2.07 -2.21
N TYR A 164 10.52 -2.08 -0.90
CA TYR A 164 9.34 -2.63 -0.24
C TYR A 164 8.06 -1.96 -0.75
N HIS A 165 8.01 -0.63 -0.77
CA HIS A 165 6.82 0.10 -1.22
C HIS A 165 6.54 -0.13 -2.71
N ALA A 166 7.56 -0.17 -3.56
CA ALA A 166 7.40 -0.56 -4.97
C ALA A 166 6.75 -1.95 -5.10
N GLY A 167 7.16 -2.93 -4.28
CA GLY A 167 6.51 -4.24 -4.22
C GLY A 167 5.04 -4.16 -3.83
N CYS A 168 4.69 -3.35 -2.82
CA CYS A 168 3.29 -3.11 -2.44
C CYS A 168 2.47 -2.52 -3.61
N VAL A 169 3.03 -1.55 -4.34
CA VAL A 169 2.40 -0.96 -5.54
C VAL A 169 2.19 -2.00 -6.63
N MET A 170 3.16 -2.92 -6.83
CA MET A 170 3.03 -3.99 -7.83
C MET A 170 1.84 -4.91 -7.55
N VAL A 171 1.65 -5.34 -6.28
CA VAL A 171 0.57 -6.27 -5.92
C VAL A 171 -0.78 -5.57 -5.66
N SER A 172 -0.85 -4.27 -5.74
CA SER A 172 -2.08 -3.48 -5.52
C SER A 172 -2.43 -2.59 -6.73
N ASN A 173 -1.78 -1.45 -6.87
CA ASN A 173 -2.12 -0.45 -7.89
C ASN A 173 -1.87 -0.94 -9.33
N LEU A 174 -0.73 -1.62 -9.59
CA LEU A 174 -0.45 -2.15 -10.93
C LEU A 174 -1.38 -3.31 -11.29
N MET A 175 -1.85 -4.08 -10.31
CA MET A 175 -2.91 -5.06 -10.53
C MET A 175 -4.20 -4.39 -11.03
N CYS A 176 -4.58 -3.22 -10.50
CA CYS A 176 -5.74 -2.48 -11.00
C CYS A 176 -5.58 -2.07 -12.48
N ALA A 177 -4.36 -1.66 -12.88
CA ALA A 177 -4.08 -1.30 -14.27
C ALA A 177 -4.18 -2.53 -15.20
N LEU A 178 -3.63 -3.68 -14.77
CA LEU A 178 -3.73 -4.95 -15.51
C LEU A 178 -5.20 -5.37 -15.68
N MET A 179 -5.98 -5.31 -14.60
CA MET A 179 -7.42 -5.63 -14.63
C MET A 179 -8.22 -4.66 -15.49
N LYS A 180 -7.83 -3.38 -15.54
CA LYS A 180 -8.44 -2.39 -16.44
C LYS A 180 -8.20 -2.74 -17.90
N GLY A 181 -6.96 -3.08 -18.30
CA GLY A 181 -6.63 -3.52 -19.65
C GLY A 181 -7.43 -4.76 -20.06
N ALA A 182 -7.50 -5.78 -19.19
CA ALA A 182 -8.31 -6.98 -19.43
C ALA A 182 -9.80 -6.65 -19.59
N SER A 183 -10.35 -5.76 -18.74
CA SER A 183 -11.75 -5.33 -18.82
C SER A 183 -12.07 -4.61 -20.12
N ASP A 184 -11.16 -3.76 -20.63
CA ASP A 184 -11.36 -3.05 -21.89
C ASP A 184 -11.34 -4.03 -23.07
N LEU A 185 -10.43 -5.00 -23.04
CA LEU A 185 -10.39 -6.07 -24.05
C LEU A 185 -11.69 -6.89 -24.07
N PHE A 186 -12.22 -7.28 -22.92
CA PHE A 186 -13.50 -7.99 -22.83
C PHE A 186 -14.67 -7.14 -23.37
N LYS A 187 -14.72 -5.86 -23.04
CA LYS A 187 -15.74 -4.93 -23.57
C LYS A 187 -15.69 -4.80 -25.07
N SER A 188 -14.51 -4.80 -25.70
CA SER A 188 -14.35 -4.70 -27.15
C SER A 188 -15.00 -5.88 -27.91
N ILE A 189 -15.19 -7.02 -27.23
CA ILE A 189 -15.85 -8.20 -27.77
C ILE A 189 -17.27 -8.41 -27.20
N GLY A 190 -17.84 -7.37 -26.55
CA GLY A 190 -19.23 -7.39 -26.06
C GLY A 190 -19.42 -7.97 -24.65
N ILE A 191 -18.36 -8.30 -23.93
CA ILE A 191 -18.43 -8.81 -22.55
C ILE A 191 -18.26 -7.62 -21.59
N ASN A 192 -19.35 -7.11 -21.05
CA ASN A 192 -19.36 -5.90 -20.21
C ASN A 192 -19.27 -6.17 -18.71
N ASP A 193 -19.49 -7.38 -18.27
CA ASP A 193 -19.48 -7.76 -16.85
C ASP A 193 -18.23 -8.57 -16.51
N ILE A 194 -17.31 -7.96 -15.77
CA ILE A 194 -16.07 -8.60 -15.31
C ILE A 194 -16.33 -9.66 -14.22
N GLU A 195 -17.47 -9.62 -13.55
CA GLU A 195 -17.85 -10.59 -12.50
C GLU A 195 -17.85 -12.04 -13.02
N ILE A 196 -18.12 -12.27 -14.30
CA ILE A 196 -18.07 -13.62 -14.90
C ILE A 196 -16.67 -14.25 -14.82
N PHE A 197 -15.59 -13.43 -14.73
CA PHE A 197 -14.21 -13.88 -14.60
C PHE A 197 -13.74 -14.02 -13.14
N LYS A 198 -14.60 -13.68 -12.17
CA LYS A 198 -14.27 -13.76 -10.74
C LYS A 198 -13.72 -15.13 -10.31
N PRO A 199 -14.29 -16.28 -10.73
CA PRO A 199 -13.72 -17.58 -10.38
C PRO A 199 -12.29 -17.78 -10.91
N LEU A 200 -12.01 -17.35 -12.15
CA LEU A 200 -10.67 -17.43 -12.75
C LEU A 200 -9.66 -16.56 -11.97
N ILE A 201 -10.04 -15.32 -11.67
CA ILE A 201 -9.18 -14.35 -10.97
C ILE A 201 -8.86 -14.87 -9.56
N LEU A 202 -9.88 -15.23 -8.78
CA LEU A 202 -9.70 -15.67 -7.40
C LEU A 202 -8.92 -16.99 -7.31
N ASN A 203 -9.21 -17.95 -8.21
CA ASN A 203 -8.48 -19.21 -8.23
C ASN A 203 -7.00 -19.00 -8.55
N ASN A 204 -6.68 -18.12 -9.50
CA ASN A 204 -5.28 -17.80 -9.81
C ASN A 204 -4.57 -17.11 -8.64
N ILE A 205 -5.21 -16.13 -8.00
CA ILE A 205 -4.65 -15.46 -6.81
C ILE A 205 -4.42 -16.47 -5.67
N ASN A 206 -5.39 -17.34 -5.39
CA ASN A 206 -5.26 -18.35 -4.34
C ASN A 206 -4.11 -19.31 -4.62
N ASN A 207 -3.96 -19.76 -5.88
CA ASN A 207 -2.83 -20.62 -6.27
C ASN A 207 -1.49 -19.92 -6.10
N ILE A 208 -1.40 -18.62 -6.44
CA ILE A 208 -0.17 -17.83 -6.22
C ILE A 208 0.16 -17.74 -4.73
N LEU A 209 -0.83 -17.49 -3.88
CA LEU A 209 -0.63 -17.38 -2.43
C LEU A 209 -0.28 -18.73 -1.78
N GLU A 210 -0.83 -19.84 -2.28
CA GLU A 210 -0.62 -21.17 -1.72
C GLU A 210 0.71 -21.80 -2.19
N TYR A 211 1.02 -21.71 -3.50
CA TYR A 211 2.15 -22.44 -4.11
C TYR A 211 3.31 -21.53 -4.52
N GLY A 212 3.14 -20.21 -4.45
CA GLY A 212 4.06 -19.23 -5.00
C GLY A 212 3.89 -19.01 -6.52
N PRO A 213 4.38 -17.89 -7.06
CA PRO A 213 4.14 -17.49 -8.45
C PRO A 213 4.72 -18.49 -9.47
N ASP A 214 5.90 -19.07 -9.22
CA ASP A 214 6.56 -19.97 -10.17
C ASP A 214 5.79 -21.29 -10.37
N LYS A 215 5.22 -21.84 -9.30
CA LYS A 215 4.42 -23.08 -9.35
C LYS A 215 2.99 -22.83 -9.80
N ALA A 216 2.41 -21.68 -9.48
CA ALA A 216 1.08 -21.31 -9.89
C ALA A 216 0.98 -20.98 -11.39
N LEU A 217 2.11 -20.65 -12.05
CA LEU A 217 2.13 -20.26 -13.45
C LEU A 217 1.64 -21.40 -14.35
N THR A 218 0.64 -21.10 -15.18
CA THR A 218 0.07 -21.95 -16.23
C THR A 218 -0.07 -21.16 -17.52
N GLY A 219 -0.71 -21.72 -18.53
CA GLY A 219 -1.05 -20.99 -19.75
C GLY A 219 -0.05 -21.16 -20.91
N PRO A 220 -0.21 -20.37 -21.99
CA PRO A 220 0.51 -20.61 -23.25
C PRO A 220 2.02 -20.36 -23.12
N ILE A 221 2.46 -19.38 -22.35
CA ILE A 221 3.91 -19.14 -22.16
C ILE A 221 4.54 -20.33 -21.44
N LYS A 222 3.94 -20.82 -20.35
CA LYS A 222 4.44 -22.00 -19.62
C LYS A 222 4.58 -23.24 -20.52
N ARG A 223 3.70 -23.39 -21.51
CA ARG A 223 3.72 -24.49 -22.49
C ARG A 223 4.55 -24.20 -23.72
N ASN A 224 5.20 -23.03 -23.79
CA ASN A 224 5.96 -22.55 -24.97
C ASN A 224 5.11 -22.53 -26.26
N ASP A 225 3.83 -22.15 -26.17
CA ASP A 225 2.86 -22.11 -27.27
C ASP A 225 3.01 -20.80 -28.07
N ILE A 226 4.00 -20.76 -28.96
CA ILE A 226 4.34 -19.60 -29.79
C ILE A 226 3.14 -19.22 -30.70
N GLY A 227 2.40 -20.22 -31.21
CA GLY A 227 1.28 -19.98 -32.11
C GLY A 227 0.13 -19.20 -31.43
N THR A 228 -0.15 -19.51 -30.18
CA THR A 228 -1.14 -18.76 -29.38
C THR A 228 -0.67 -17.34 -29.07
N ILE A 229 0.58 -17.16 -28.64
CA ILE A 229 1.12 -15.83 -28.35
C ILE A 229 1.14 -14.94 -29.59
N LYS A 230 1.55 -15.46 -30.75
CA LYS A 230 1.49 -14.71 -32.01
C LYS A 230 0.09 -14.20 -32.32
N LYS A 231 -0.95 -15.05 -32.17
CA LYS A 231 -2.35 -14.65 -32.37
C LYS A 231 -2.80 -13.58 -31.37
N HIS A 232 -2.32 -13.64 -30.13
CA HIS A 232 -2.61 -12.57 -29.16
C HIS A 232 -2.02 -11.22 -29.64
N LEU A 233 -0.75 -11.18 -30.01
CA LEU A 233 -0.07 -9.98 -30.49
C LEU A 233 -0.72 -9.39 -31.76
N GLU A 234 -1.19 -10.23 -32.66
CA GLU A 234 -1.92 -9.81 -33.88
C GLU A 234 -3.30 -9.18 -33.60
N ASN A 235 -3.87 -9.41 -32.40
CA ASN A 235 -5.21 -8.95 -32.01
C ASN A 235 -5.22 -7.96 -30.84
N LEU A 236 -4.08 -7.59 -30.31
CA LEU A 236 -3.94 -6.53 -29.29
C LEU A 236 -3.55 -5.21 -29.99
N ASP A 237 -4.13 -4.10 -29.52
CA ASP A 237 -3.66 -2.77 -29.90
C ASP A 237 -2.32 -2.44 -29.20
N ASP A 238 -1.68 -1.36 -29.62
CA ASP A 238 -0.34 -0.98 -29.15
C ASP A 238 -0.34 -0.64 -27.66
N ASP A 239 -1.39 -0.04 -27.12
CA ASP A 239 -1.49 0.27 -25.70
C ASP A 239 -1.55 -1.01 -24.84
N LEU A 240 -2.30 -2.01 -25.25
CA LEU A 240 -2.35 -3.31 -24.58
C LEU A 240 -1.06 -4.10 -24.75
N LYS A 241 -0.40 -4.03 -25.90
CA LYS A 241 0.91 -4.66 -26.14
C LYS A 241 1.98 -4.12 -25.18
N ARG A 242 1.98 -2.82 -24.87
CA ARG A 242 2.90 -2.20 -23.89
C ARG A 242 2.77 -2.77 -22.47
N ILE A 243 1.65 -3.39 -22.15
CA ILE A 243 1.44 -4.11 -20.88
C ILE A 243 1.74 -5.61 -21.07
N TYR A 244 1.19 -6.19 -22.14
CA TYR A 244 1.22 -7.64 -22.37
C TYR A 244 2.64 -8.17 -22.60
N ILE A 245 3.44 -7.49 -23.44
CA ILE A 245 4.77 -7.97 -23.81
C ILE A 245 5.76 -7.97 -22.64
N PRO A 246 5.93 -6.87 -21.86
CA PRO A 246 6.84 -6.89 -20.71
C PRO A 246 6.49 -7.93 -19.65
N LEU A 247 5.19 -8.13 -19.38
CA LEU A 247 4.75 -9.17 -18.46
C LEU A 247 5.00 -10.57 -19.04
N SER A 248 4.80 -10.77 -20.36
CA SER A 248 5.09 -12.04 -21.03
C SER A 248 6.58 -12.38 -21.00
N LEU A 249 7.45 -11.41 -21.20
CA LEU A 249 8.91 -11.58 -21.06
C LEU A 249 9.27 -12.01 -19.63
N LYS A 250 8.65 -11.41 -18.61
CA LYS A 250 8.85 -11.83 -17.22
C LYS A 250 8.38 -13.28 -16.98
N LEU A 251 7.28 -13.70 -17.58
CA LEU A 251 6.82 -15.10 -17.50
C LEU A 251 7.78 -16.06 -18.21
N VAL A 252 8.39 -15.66 -19.33
CA VAL A 252 9.44 -16.46 -20.00
C VAL A 252 10.65 -16.63 -19.10
N GLU A 253 11.12 -15.55 -18.45
CA GLU A 253 12.22 -15.60 -17.47
C GLU A 253 11.94 -16.63 -16.37
N MET A 254 10.71 -16.65 -15.81
CA MET A 254 10.30 -17.62 -14.78
C MET A 254 10.29 -19.09 -15.29
N CYS A 255 10.29 -19.32 -16.60
CA CYS A 255 10.20 -20.65 -17.19
C CYS A 255 11.51 -21.17 -17.80
N SER A 256 12.51 -20.32 -18.00
CA SER A 256 13.70 -20.57 -18.84
C SER A 256 14.65 -21.64 -18.31
N ASP A 257 14.55 -22.04 -17.05
CA ASP A 257 15.48 -23.02 -16.46
C ASP A 257 15.38 -24.44 -17.05
N ASN A 258 14.31 -24.77 -17.80
CA ASN A 258 14.03 -26.14 -18.23
C ASN A 258 13.72 -26.30 -19.74
N ASN A 259 13.59 -25.24 -20.53
CA ASN A 259 13.22 -25.30 -21.94
C ASN A 259 13.87 -24.19 -22.77
N ASP A 260 13.98 -24.41 -24.09
CA ASP A 260 14.43 -23.38 -25.03
C ASP A 260 13.28 -22.45 -25.42
N TYR A 261 13.30 -21.22 -24.91
CA TYR A 261 12.36 -20.15 -25.23
C TYR A 261 12.88 -19.15 -26.28
N SER A 262 13.97 -19.44 -27.00
CA SER A 262 14.61 -18.50 -27.95
C SER A 262 13.65 -17.96 -29.00
N ASN A 263 12.74 -18.78 -29.52
CA ASN A 263 11.74 -18.36 -30.51
C ASN A 263 10.62 -17.51 -29.88
N MET A 264 10.24 -17.79 -28.64
CA MET A 264 9.28 -16.97 -27.89
C MET A 264 9.85 -15.57 -27.61
N LEU A 265 11.12 -15.50 -27.19
CA LEU A 265 11.81 -14.24 -26.96
C LEU A 265 11.90 -13.42 -28.25
N LYS A 266 12.34 -14.03 -29.38
CA LYS A 266 12.36 -13.33 -30.66
C LYS A 266 11.00 -12.78 -31.09
N LEU A 267 9.92 -13.51 -30.83
CA LEU A 267 8.57 -13.04 -31.16
C LEU A 267 8.21 -11.81 -30.32
N LEU A 268 8.39 -11.87 -29.00
CA LEU A 268 8.04 -10.80 -28.08
C LEU A 268 8.93 -9.55 -28.29
N GLU A 269 10.23 -9.72 -28.45
CA GLU A 269 11.19 -8.63 -28.65
C GLU A 269 11.07 -7.99 -30.06
N GLY A 270 10.73 -8.79 -31.08
CA GLY A 270 10.53 -8.32 -32.45
C GLY A 270 9.30 -7.37 -32.54
N ASP A 271 8.27 -7.63 -31.79
CA ASP A 271 7.08 -6.78 -31.75
C ASP A 271 7.32 -5.48 -30.94
N MET A 272 8.20 -5.50 -29.94
CA MET A 272 8.64 -4.29 -29.21
C MET A 272 9.46 -3.29 -30.04
N ASN A 273 10.21 -3.78 -31.08
CA ASN A 273 11.11 -2.94 -31.89
C ASN A 273 10.43 -2.37 -33.15
N ASN A 274 9.16 -2.68 -33.38
CA ASN A 274 8.39 -2.19 -34.52
C ASN A 274 7.55 -0.93 -34.22
N ASP A 275 7.61 -0.41 -32.99
CA ASP A 275 7.10 0.89 -32.53
C ASP A 275 8.25 1.94 -32.50
#